data_85e562580af9b9d43efa6e908d577dd7
#
_entry.id   85e562580af9b9d43efa6e908d577dd7
#
_cell.length_a   1.000
_cell.length_b   1.000
_cell.length_c   1.000
_cell.angle_alpha   90.00
_cell.angle_beta   90.00
_cell.angle_gamma   90.00
#
_symmetry.space_group_name_H-M   'P 1'
#
loop_
_entity.id
_entity.type
_entity.pdbx_description
1 polymer ?
#
loop_
_entity_poly.entity_id
_entity_poly.type
_entity_poly.pdbx_seq_one_letter_code
_entity_poly.pdbx_strand_id
1 'polypeptide(L)'
;MTVRPRTEPVFFVKVKPEGGGDERVDLSDRVLSFVFEDSEKKADKLVLTVDNWDLANFDDPVWKKGNILEVSWGYPGEMAPARECVIQKVTGFQQLSVEAHAKSVLMNKVARCRTFENKKRSDVAREVAEENGYGAQLQDIEDSGEVLPLITQARMTDAQFLRQLATREGFEFYVDFDGLHFHQRRLGQRPVRVFHWYTAPEVGEVLAINIENDVTAKPGAVRVRGRDPLTRRDIDERGSNATTPRDSLAPVIEIVDPETGSMRLERRNVSEEVRPSPEASAGAARREANGRYRRAQHTTVELTATVLGEAISGQPGKVS
;
A
#
# COMPACT_ATOMS: atom_id res chain seq x y z
N MET A 1 5.20 -25.19 -21.22
CA MET A 1 4.17 -24.20 -20.84
C MET A 1 3.62 -23.67 -22.15
N THR A 2 2.36 -23.95 -22.49
CA THR A 2 1.76 -23.49 -23.74
C THR A 2 1.41 -22.03 -23.56
N VAL A 3 2.12 -21.15 -24.21
CA VAL A 3 1.77 -19.72 -24.27
C VAL A 3 0.44 -19.65 -25.03
N ARG A 4 -0.64 -19.34 -24.32
CA ARG A 4 -1.92 -19.05 -25.00
C ARG A 4 -1.72 -17.78 -25.82
N PRO A 5 -2.14 -17.74 -27.09
CA PRO A 5 -2.10 -16.50 -27.85
C PRO A 5 -2.97 -15.47 -27.09
N ARG A 6 -2.36 -14.40 -26.60
CA ARG A 6 -3.06 -13.28 -25.99
C ARG A 6 -3.81 -12.55 -27.10
N THR A 7 -5.10 -12.66 -27.07
CA THR A 7 -6.02 -11.87 -27.89
C THR A 7 -6.09 -10.44 -27.36
N GLU A 8 -6.87 -9.57 -28.00
CA GLU A 8 -7.05 -8.19 -27.57
C GLU A 8 -7.46 -8.11 -26.10
N PRO A 9 -6.83 -7.21 -25.30
CA PRO A 9 -7.26 -6.94 -23.94
C PRO A 9 -8.65 -6.31 -23.95
N VAL A 10 -9.48 -6.69 -23.00
CA VAL A 10 -10.84 -6.17 -22.83
C VAL A 10 -11.00 -5.60 -21.42
N PHE A 11 -11.90 -4.64 -21.29
CA PHE A 11 -12.31 -4.12 -19.99
C PHE A 11 -13.83 -4.00 -19.95
N PHE A 12 -14.38 -4.05 -18.74
CA PHE A 12 -15.79 -3.84 -18.47
C PHE A 12 -15.96 -2.74 -17.43
N VAL A 13 -16.86 -1.82 -17.70
CA VAL A 13 -17.21 -0.72 -16.81
C VAL A 13 -18.72 -0.73 -16.61
N LYS A 14 -19.17 -0.98 -15.38
CA LYS A 14 -20.58 -0.94 -15.01
C LYS A 14 -20.78 0.09 -13.94
N VAL A 15 -21.89 0.80 -13.97
CA VAL A 15 -22.27 1.75 -12.92
C VAL A 15 -23.43 1.21 -12.11
N LYS A 16 -23.34 1.40 -10.78
CA LYS A 16 -24.46 1.28 -9.86
C LYS A 16 -24.90 2.70 -9.47
N PRO A 17 -26.03 3.18 -10.01
CA PRO A 17 -26.54 4.51 -9.68
C PRO A 17 -26.91 4.61 -8.19
N GLU A 18 -26.68 5.76 -7.58
CA GLU A 18 -27.10 6.02 -6.20
C GLU A 18 -28.64 5.96 -6.10
N GLY A 19 -29.16 5.07 -5.25
CA GLY A 19 -30.61 4.87 -5.09
C GLY A 19 -31.29 3.96 -6.12
N GLY A 20 -30.58 3.51 -7.14
CA GLY A 20 -31.04 2.49 -8.08
C GLY A 20 -30.67 1.10 -7.60
N GLY A 21 -31.58 0.25 -7.22
CA GLY A 21 -31.37 -1.13 -6.77
C GLY A 21 -30.05 -1.85 -7.14
N ASP A 22 -30.07 -3.15 -7.38
CA ASP A 22 -28.86 -3.89 -7.82
C ASP A 22 -28.63 -3.86 -9.34
N GLU A 23 -29.45 -3.10 -10.08
CA GLU A 23 -29.31 -2.99 -11.52
C GLU A 23 -28.06 -2.20 -11.89
N ARG A 24 -27.20 -2.84 -12.68
CA ARG A 24 -25.93 -2.27 -13.16
C ARG A 24 -26.05 -1.96 -14.63
N VAL A 25 -25.73 -0.73 -14.98
CA VAL A 25 -25.71 -0.28 -16.39
C VAL A 25 -24.30 -0.47 -16.94
N ASP A 26 -24.18 -1.18 -18.05
CA ASP A 26 -22.91 -1.37 -18.76
C ASP A 26 -22.56 -0.09 -19.54
N LEU A 27 -21.38 0.43 -19.32
CA LEU A 27 -20.86 1.66 -19.94
C LEU A 27 -19.60 1.40 -20.77
N SER A 28 -19.22 0.14 -20.96
CA SER A 28 -17.95 -0.22 -21.60
C SER A 28 -17.80 0.40 -23.00
N ASP A 29 -18.88 0.44 -23.78
CA ASP A 29 -18.89 0.98 -25.15
C ASP A 29 -18.71 2.52 -25.20
N ARG A 30 -18.90 3.23 -24.07
CA ARG A 30 -18.74 4.67 -23.98
C ARG A 30 -17.33 5.09 -23.60
N VAL A 31 -16.48 4.15 -23.17
CA VAL A 31 -15.15 4.39 -22.63
C VAL A 31 -14.10 4.23 -23.71
N LEU A 32 -13.38 5.30 -23.99
CA LEU A 32 -12.29 5.34 -24.98
C LEU A 32 -10.96 4.86 -24.39
N SER A 33 -10.73 5.13 -23.11
CA SER A 33 -9.50 4.74 -22.45
C SER A 33 -9.75 4.42 -20.97
N PHE A 34 -9.03 3.44 -20.48
CA PHE A 34 -9.12 2.90 -19.13
C PHE A 34 -7.72 2.85 -18.51
N VAL A 35 -7.52 3.54 -17.39
CA VAL A 35 -6.28 3.53 -16.63
C VAL A 35 -6.61 3.22 -15.18
N PHE A 36 -6.04 2.15 -14.64
CA PHE A 36 -6.18 1.77 -13.25
C PHE A 36 -4.81 1.80 -12.56
N GLU A 37 -4.70 2.59 -11.49
CA GLU A 37 -3.51 2.69 -10.65
C GLU A 37 -3.79 1.97 -9.33
N ASP A 38 -3.14 0.85 -9.11
CA ASP A 38 -3.13 0.14 -7.82
C ASP A 38 -1.98 0.66 -6.95
N SER A 39 -2.25 1.01 -5.71
CA SER A 39 -1.26 1.65 -4.85
C SER A 39 -1.32 1.18 -3.40
N GLU A 40 -0.23 0.58 -2.91
CA GLU A 40 -0.06 0.24 -1.50
C GLU A 40 -0.16 1.46 -0.54
N LYS A 41 0.20 2.65 -1.04
CA LYS A 41 0.28 3.87 -0.20
C LYS A 41 -0.96 4.75 -0.25
N LYS A 42 -1.78 4.63 -1.29
CA LYS A 42 -2.95 5.49 -1.53
C LYS A 42 -4.14 4.59 -1.87
N ALA A 43 -5.34 5.14 -1.83
CA ALA A 43 -6.50 4.47 -2.43
C ALA A 43 -6.26 4.32 -3.94
N ASP A 44 -6.61 3.17 -4.48
CA ASP A 44 -6.50 2.90 -5.91
C ASP A 44 -7.28 3.95 -6.70
N LYS A 45 -6.77 4.26 -7.87
CA LYS A 45 -7.30 5.30 -8.73
C LYS A 45 -7.67 4.74 -10.09
N LEU A 46 -8.89 5.03 -10.52
CA LEU A 46 -9.38 4.76 -11.86
C LEU A 46 -9.53 6.07 -12.61
N VAL A 47 -9.03 6.14 -13.82
CA VAL A 47 -9.28 7.24 -14.75
C VAL A 47 -9.86 6.68 -16.03
N LEU A 48 -11.06 7.11 -16.38
CA LEU A 48 -11.72 6.78 -17.63
C LEU A 48 -11.75 8.01 -18.53
N THR A 49 -11.49 7.82 -19.80
CA THR A 49 -11.82 8.81 -20.83
C THR A 49 -13.09 8.35 -21.53
N VAL A 50 -14.13 9.16 -21.48
CA VAL A 50 -15.44 8.88 -22.03
C VAL A 50 -15.70 9.78 -23.24
N ASP A 51 -16.21 9.21 -24.33
CA ASP A 51 -16.63 10.01 -25.47
C ASP A 51 -17.83 10.89 -25.11
N ASN A 52 -17.79 12.14 -25.48
CA ASN A 52 -18.85 13.11 -25.23
C ASN A 52 -19.04 14.07 -26.43
N TRP A 53 -18.80 13.58 -27.63
CA TRP A 53 -18.90 14.36 -28.84
C TRP A 53 -20.28 15.03 -29.02
N ASP A 54 -21.34 14.32 -28.68
CA ASP A 54 -22.73 14.80 -28.74
C ASP A 54 -23.18 15.53 -27.47
N LEU A 55 -22.30 15.68 -26.49
CA LEU A 55 -22.54 16.27 -25.17
C LEU A 55 -23.60 15.53 -24.31
N ALA A 56 -24.03 14.35 -24.73
CA ALA A 56 -25.07 13.59 -24.03
C ALA A 56 -24.59 13.05 -22.67
N ASN A 57 -23.29 12.75 -22.53
CA ASN A 57 -22.72 12.24 -21.30
C ASN A 57 -22.44 13.30 -20.23
N PHE A 58 -22.49 14.60 -20.58
CA PHE A 58 -22.15 15.67 -19.63
C PHE A 58 -23.13 15.75 -18.44
N ASP A 59 -24.42 15.63 -18.74
CA ASP A 59 -25.50 15.67 -17.75
C ASP A 59 -26.08 14.27 -17.44
N ASP A 60 -25.49 13.22 -17.99
CA ASP A 60 -25.96 11.85 -17.76
C ASP A 60 -25.75 11.47 -16.27
N PRO A 61 -26.83 11.12 -15.54
CA PRO A 61 -26.75 10.78 -14.13
C PRO A 61 -25.85 9.58 -13.82
N VAL A 62 -25.49 8.76 -14.82
CA VAL A 62 -24.57 7.63 -14.62
C VAL A 62 -23.16 8.09 -14.21
N TRP A 63 -22.72 9.28 -14.66
CA TRP A 63 -21.42 9.86 -14.33
C TRP A 63 -21.43 10.75 -13.08
N LYS A 64 -22.54 10.76 -12.36
CA LYS A 64 -22.68 11.59 -11.17
C LYS A 64 -21.65 11.21 -10.11
N LYS A 65 -21.08 12.24 -9.48
CA LYS A 65 -20.19 12.08 -8.33
C LYS A 65 -20.88 11.30 -7.20
N GLY A 66 -20.21 10.29 -6.67
CA GLY A 66 -20.74 9.40 -5.64
C GLY A 66 -21.23 8.05 -6.18
N ASN A 67 -21.53 7.95 -7.48
CA ASN A 67 -21.88 6.68 -8.06
C ASN A 67 -20.72 5.68 -7.96
N ILE A 68 -21.06 4.40 -7.86
CA ILE A 68 -20.10 3.30 -7.77
C ILE A 68 -19.92 2.71 -9.18
N LEU A 69 -18.68 2.70 -9.64
CA LEU A 69 -18.26 1.98 -10.84
C LEU A 69 -17.71 0.62 -10.41
N GLU A 70 -18.22 -0.43 -11.05
CA GLU A 70 -17.60 -1.76 -10.99
C GLU A 70 -16.82 -1.96 -12.28
N VAL A 71 -15.53 -2.23 -12.12
CA VAL A 71 -14.60 -2.37 -13.25
C VAL A 71 -13.86 -3.69 -13.20
N SER A 72 -13.62 -4.29 -14.34
CA SER A 72 -12.75 -5.43 -14.52
C SER A 72 -12.03 -5.34 -15.86
N TRP A 73 -10.86 -5.95 -15.96
CA TRP A 73 -10.03 -5.94 -17.17
C TRP A 73 -9.28 -7.25 -17.30
N GLY A 74 -8.77 -7.53 -18.48
CA GLY A 74 -8.01 -8.74 -18.74
C GLY A 74 -8.10 -9.18 -20.19
N TYR A 75 -8.09 -10.48 -20.37
CA TYR A 75 -8.26 -11.12 -21.67
C TYR A 75 -9.49 -12.03 -21.65
N PRO A 76 -10.13 -12.30 -22.79
CA PRO A 76 -11.25 -13.23 -22.84
C PRO A 76 -10.90 -14.58 -22.18
N GLY A 77 -11.60 -14.92 -21.10
CA GLY A 77 -11.36 -16.12 -20.29
C GLY A 77 -10.35 -15.97 -19.15
N GLU A 78 -9.70 -14.80 -19.00
CA GLU A 78 -8.77 -14.50 -17.92
C GLU A 78 -8.95 -13.03 -17.49
N MET A 79 -9.98 -12.79 -16.66
CA MET A 79 -10.34 -11.45 -16.20
C MET A 79 -9.83 -11.21 -14.76
N ALA A 80 -9.36 -10.00 -14.49
CA ALA A 80 -9.12 -9.56 -13.12
C ALA A 80 -10.43 -9.56 -12.31
N PRO A 81 -10.37 -9.80 -11.00
CA PRO A 81 -11.53 -9.63 -10.12
C PRO A 81 -12.12 -8.23 -10.24
N ALA A 82 -13.44 -8.15 -10.19
CA ALA A 82 -14.13 -6.86 -10.28
C ALA A 82 -13.79 -5.96 -9.11
N ARG A 83 -13.59 -4.68 -9.39
CA ARG A 83 -13.23 -3.64 -8.42
C ARG A 83 -14.30 -2.58 -8.34
N GLU A 84 -14.63 -2.14 -7.13
CA GLU A 84 -15.57 -1.05 -6.91
C GLU A 84 -14.83 0.27 -6.68
N CYS A 85 -15.13 1.26 -7.52
CA CYS A 85 -14.58 2.61 -7.44
C CYS A 85 -15.70 3.63 -7.34
N VAL A 86 -15.52 4.66 -6.50
CA VAL A 86 -16.47 5.75 -6.30
C VAL A 86 -16.06 6.94 -7.13
N ILE A 87 -16.93 7.44 -7.99
CA ILE A 87 -16.68 8.64 -8.82
C ILE A 87 -16.47 9.85 -7.90
N GLN A 88 -15.32 10.49 -8.04
CA GLN A 88 -14.96 11.67 -7.25
C GLN A 88 -14.98 12.95 -8.09
N LYS A 89 -14.63 12.85 -9.37
CA LYS A 89 -14.47 14.02 -10.23
C LYS A 89 -14.79 13.67 -11.68
N VAL A 90 -15.49 14.57 -12.36
CA VAL A 90 -15.71 14.51 -13.80
C VAL A 90 -15.30 15.85 -14.38
N THR A 91 -14.47 15.85 -15.41
CA THR A 91 -13.95 17.05 -16.08
C THR A 91 -13.83 16.82 -17.57
N GLY A 92 -13.92 17.88 -18.35
CA GLY A 92 -13.78 17.82 -19.80
C GLY A 92 -14.97 18.45 -20.52
N PHE A 93 -15.02 18.32 -21.83
CA PHE A 93 -16.09 18.82 -22.67
C PHE A 93 -16.42 17.82 -23.80
N GLN A 94 -15.68 17.80 -24.90
CA GLN A 94 -15.88 16.81 -25.98
C GLN A 94 -15.45 15.39 -25.58
N GLN A 95 -14.55 15.29 -24.63
CA GLN A 95 -14.19 14.06 -23.93
C GLN A 95 -14.28 14.34 -22.44
N LEU A 96 -14.85 13.44 -21.68
CA LEU A 96 -14.91 13.52 -20.23
C LEU A 96 -13.83 12.66 -19.62
N SER A 97 -13.09 13.23 -18.68
CA SER A 97 -12.22 12.47 -17.79
C SER A 97 -12.98 12.20 -16.49
N VAL A 98 -13.30 10.95 -16.25
CA VAL A 98 -13.96 10.48 -15.03
C VAL A 98 -12.90 9.88 -14.10
N GLU A 99 -12.68 10.56 -12.98
CA GLU A 99 -11.77 10.11 -11.93
C GLU A 99 -12.57 9.45 -10.80
N ALA A 100 -12.26 8.20 -10.53
CA ALA A 100 -12.85 7.42 -9.44
C ALA A 100 -11.76 6.81 -8.58
N HIS A 101 -12.07 6.56 -7.32
CA HIS A 101 -11.15 5.93 -6.37
C HIS A 101 -11.80 4.72 -5.73
N ALA A 102 -10.97 3.74 -5.34
CA ALA A 102 -11.43 2.60 -4.57
C ALA A 102 -12.23 3.05 -3.34
N LYS A 103 -13.16 2.22 -2.90
CA LYS A 103 -14.08 2.52 -1.78
C LYS A 103 -13.35 2.92 -0.49
N SER A 104 -12.11 2.45 -0.32
CA SER A 104 -11.23 2.83 0.80
C SER A 104 -10.97 4.34 0.90
N VAL A 105 -11.18 5.12 -0.18
CA VAL A 105 -11.11 6.60 -0.13
C VAL A 105 -12.08 7.19 0.89
N LEU A 106 -13.19 6.50 1.19
CA LEU A 106 -14.18 6.95 2.16
C LEU A 106 -13.61 7.03 3.59
N MET A 107 -12.62 6.19 3.91
CA MET A 107 -11.89 6.23 5.19
C MET A 107 -11.05 7.51 5.36
N ASN A 108 -10.86 8.28 4.29
CA ASN A 108 -10.12 9.56 4.30
C ASN A 108 -11.01 10.81 4.37
N LYS A 109 -12.34 10.65 4.42
CA LYS A 109 -13.26 11.80 4.34
C LYS A 109 -13.40 12.59 5.64
N VAL A 110 -13.36 11.91 6.78
CA VAL A 110 -13.68 12.51 8.07
C VAL A 110 -12.53 12.34 9.04
N ALA A 111 -12.02 13.45 9.56
CA ALA A 111 -11.06 13.40 10.67
C ALA A 111 -11.81 13.23 11.99
N ARG A 112 -11.37 12.30 12.82
CA ARG A 112 -12.01 11.96 14.09
C ARG A 112 -11.10 12.23 15.28
N CYS A 113 -11.72 12.49 16.45
CA CYS A 113 -11.06 12.53 17.74
C CYS A 113 -11.74 11.49 18.64
N ARG A 114 -11.04 10.42 18.98
CA ARG A 114 -11.54 9.37 19.86
C ARG A 114 -10.41 8.63 20.56
N THR A 115 -10.73 7.93 21.62
CA THR A 115 -9.79 7.16 22.43
C THR A 115 -10.29 5.74 22.59
N PHE A 116 -9.35 4.80 22.64
CA PHE A 116 -9.60 3.40 22.89
C PHE A 116 -8.80 3.00 24.13
N GLU A 117 -9.48 2.45 25.14
CA GLU A 117 -8.87 2.10 26.42
C GLU A 117 -8.67 0.59 26.52
N ASN A 118 -7.53 0.17 27.08
CA ASN A 118 -7.22 -1.23 27.35
C ASN A 118 -7.44 -2.15 26.14
N LYS A 119 -6.96 -1.73 24.97
CA LYS A 119 -7.06 -2.48 23.71
C LYS A 119 -5.70 -2.72 23.08
N LYS A 120 -5.62 -3.78 22.28
CA LYS A 120 -4.50 -3.97 21.34
C LYS A 120 -4.71 -3.08 20.11
N ARG A 121 -3.64 -2.73 19.41
CA ARG A 121 -3.75 -1.99 18.14
C ARG A 121 -4.48 -2.80 17.07
N SER A 122 -4.32 -4.13 17.07
CA SER A 122 -5.07 -5.03 16.20
C SER A 122 -6.57 -5.01 16.47
N ASP A 123 -7.01 -4.91 17.74
CA ASP A 123 -8.43 -4.84 18.10
C ASP A 123 -9.04 -3.51 17.64
N VAL A 124 -8.28 -2.43 17.84
CA VAL A 124 -8.68 -1.11 17.32
C VAL A 124 -8.75 -1.12 15.79
N ALA A 125 -7.82 -1.80 15.13
CA ALA A 125 -7.86 -1.91 13.66
C ALA A 125 -9.10 -2.67 13.18
N ARG A 126 -9.51 -3.75 13.87
CA ARG A 126 -10.76 -4.48 13.57
C ARG A 126 -12.00 -3.60 13.75
N GLU A 127 -12.10 -2.88 14.86
CA GLU A 127 -13.22 -1.99 15.13
C GLU A 127 -13.34 -0.89 14.08
N VAL A 128 -12.23 -0.26 13.72
CA VAL A 128 -12.20 0.76 12.66
C VAL A 128 -12.53 0.17 11.28
N ALA A 129 -12.09 -1.05 11.00
CA ALA A 129 -12.42 -1.76 9.77
C ALA A 129 -13.92 -2.04 9.66
N GLU A 130 -14.55 -2.55 10.73
CA GLU A 130 -15.99 -2.82 10.79
C GLU A 130 -16.82 -1.56 10.60
N GLU A 131 -16.44 -0.45 11.25
CA GLU A 131 -17.11 0.85 11.08
C GLU A 131 -17.06 1.38 9.64
N ASN A 132 -16.04 1.00 8.89
CA ASN A 132 -15.87 1.37 7.49
C ASN A 132 -16.43 0.32 6.51
N GLY A 133 -17.17 -0.69 7.01
CA GLY A 133 -17.86 -1.68 6.22
C GLY A 133 -17.01 -2.89 5.79
N TYR A 134 -15.82 -3.04 6.38
CA TYR A 134 -15.00 -4.24 6.21
C TYR A 134 -15.36 -5.25 7.31
N GLY A 135 -16.32 -6.13 7.05
CA GLY A 135 -16.70 -7.22 7.97
C GLY A 135 -15.55 -8.23 8.14
N ALA A 136 -15.69 -9.13 9.11
CA ALA A 136 -14.63 -10.08 9.50
C ALA A 136 -14.05 -10.89 8.33
N GLN A 137 -14.86 -11.20 7.32
CA GLN A 137 -14.44 -11.92 6.11
C GLN A 137 -13.59 -11.07 5.14
N LEU A 138 -13.56 -9.75 5.33
CA LEU A 138 -12.80 -8.78 4.54
C LEU A 138 -11.66 -8.17 5.36
N GLN A 139 -11.18 -8.89 6.37
CA GLN A 139 -10.13 -8.41 7.26
C GLN A 139 -9.00 -9.44 7.35
N ASP A 140 -7.78 -9.03 7.02
CA ASP A 140 -6.55 -9.76 7.29
C ASP A 140 -5.73 -8.96 8.31
N ILE A 141 -6.07 -9.14 9.59
CA ILE A 141 -5.51 -8.39 10.71
C ILE A 141 -4.73 -9.31 11.63
N GLU A 142 -3.41 -9.17 11.64
CA GLU A 142 -2.51 -9.88 12.54
C GLU A 142 -2.56 -9.32 13.96
N ASP A 143 -2.45 -10.18 14.97
CA ASP A 143 -2.46 -9.76 16.37
C ASP A 143 -1.20 -8.94 16.72
N SER A 144 -1.39 -7.74 17.28
CA SER A 144 -0.29 -6.87 17.72
C SER A 144 0.29 -7.25 19.11
N GLY A 145 -0.31 -8.22 19.79
CA GLY A 145 0.19 -8.86 21.01
C GLY A 145 -0.01 -8.05 22.30
N GLU A 146 0.36 -6.78 22.35
CA GLU A 146 0.35 -5.97 23.58
C GLU A 146 -0.95 -5.17 23.75
N VAL A 147 -1.55 -5.26 24.94
CA VAL A 147 -2.66 -4.40 25.35
C VAL A 147 -2.12 -3.08 25.86
N LEU A 148 -2.55 -1.98 25.24
CA LEU A 148 -2.13 -0.63 25.62
C LEU A 148 -3.24 0.03 26.47
N PRO A 149 -2.86 0.79 27.52
CA PRO A 149 -3.83 1.46 28.38
C PRO A 149 -4.66 2.50 27.62
N LEU A 150 -4.08 3.16 26.64
CA LEU A 150 -4.74 4.22 25.86
C LEU A 150 -4.16 4.28 24.44
N ILE A 151 -5.07 4.27 23.47
CA ILE A 151 -4.74 4.52 22.05
C ILE A 151 -5.62 5.69 21.59
N THR A 152 -5.01 6.75 21.08
CA THR A 152 -5.73 7.97 20.71
C THR A 152 -5.64 8.24 19.21
N GLN A 153 -6.79 8.45 18.58
CA GLN A 153 -6.92 9.05 17.26
C GLN A 153 -7.20 10.54 17.47
N ALA A 154 -6.25 11.39 17.07
CA ALA A 154 -6.34 12.84 17.28
C ALA A 154 -6.34 13.59 15.95
N ARG A 155 -7.48 14.11 15.53
CA ARG A 155 -7.68 14.93 14.31
C ARG A 155 -7.10 14.30 13.05
N MET A 156 -7.25 13.00 12.90
CA MET A 156 -6.81 12.26 11.72
C MET A 156 -7.93 11.37 11.17
N THR A 157 -7.87 11.09 9.89
CA THR A 157 -8.81 10.18 9.24
C THR A 157 -8.55 8.75 9.67
N ASP A 158 -9.52 7.86 9.47
CA ASP A 158 -9.38 6.45 9.84
C ASP A 158 -8.21 5.78 9.10
N ALA A 159 -8.04 6.07 7.81
CA ALA A 159 -6.91 5.54 7.04
C ALA A 159 -5.56 6.06 7.54
N GLN A 160 -5.47 7.35 7.91
CA GLN A 160 -4.25 7.92 8.50
C GLN A 160 -3.95 7.28 9.85
N PHE A 161 -4.98 7.07 10.65
CA PHE A 161 -4.87 6.45 11.96
C PHE A 161 -4.37 4.99 11.87
N LEU A 162 -5.00 4.17 11.04
CA LEU A 162 -4.56 2.79 10.84
C LEU A 162 -3.13 2.71 10.30
N ARG A 163 -2.76 3.61 9.38
CA ARG A 163 -1.37 3.69 8.90
C ARG A 163 -0.38 4.06 10.01
N GLN A 164 -0.79 4.94 10.92
CA GLN A 164 0.02 5.29 12.08
C GLN A 164 0.19 4.09 13.04
N LEU A 165 -0.91 3.36 13.33
CA LEU A 165 -0.86 2.15 14.16
C LEU A 165 0.02 1.07 13.54
N ALA A 166 -0.13 0.83 12.22
CA ALA A 166 0.70 -0.11 11.47
C ALA A 166 2.18 0.27 11.55
N THR A 167 2.50 1.56 11.38
CA THR A 167 3.88 2.04 11.51
C THR A 167 4.49 1.75 12.88
N ARG A 168 3.70 1.90 13.95
CA ARG A 168 4.13 1.65 15.33
C ARG A 168 4.34 0.18 15.64
N GLU A 169 3.59 -0.72 14.99
CA GLU A 169 3.79 -2.18 15.11
C GLU A 169 4.84 -2.72 14.13
N GLY A 170 5.26 -1.93 13.15
CA GLY A 170 6.08 -2.40 12.05
C GLY A 170 5.29 -3.25 11.04
N PHE A 171 3.97 -3.05 11.02
CA PHE A 171 3.02 -3.66 10.12
C PHE A 171 2.83 -2.81 8.87
N GLU A 172 2.18 -3.39 7.87
CA GLU A 172 1.65 -2.69 6.71
C GLU A 172 0.15 -2.47 6.88
N PHE A 173 -0.35 -1.41 6.29
CA PHE A 173 -1.76 -1.12 6.18
C PHE A 173 -2.08 -0.73 4.75
N TYR A 174 -2.94 -1.49 4.13
CA TYR A 174 -3.51 -1.23 2.81
C TYR A 174 -4.90 -1.84 2.69
N VAL A 175 -5.62 -1.47 1.64
CA VAL A 175 -6.94 -2.01 1.32
C VAL A 175 -6.93 -2.36 -0.15
N ASP A 176 -7.26 -3.60 -0.47
CA ASP A 176 -7.40 -4.11 -1.83
C ASP A 176 -8.81 -4.73 -2.06
N PHE A 177 -8.95 -5.56 -3.09
CA PHE A 177 -10.21 -6.21 -3.41
C PHE A 177 -10.59 -7.34 -2.43
N ASP A 178 -9.59 -7.94 -1.75
CA ASP A 178 -9.82 -8.97 -0.73
C ASP A 178 -10.22 -8.35 0.61
N GLY A 179 -9.95 -7.05 0.81
CA GLY A 179 -10.36 -6.34 1.99
C GLY A 179 -9.30 -5.43 2.61
N LEU A 180 -9.35 -5.33 3.93
CA LEU A 180 -8.45 -4.50 4.72
C LEU A 180 -7.35 -5.35 5.35
N HIS A 181 -6.12 -4.98 5.10
CA HIS A 181 -4.91 -5.65 5.55
C HIS A 181 -4.17 -4.84 6.60
N PHE A 182 -3.84 -5.48 7.71
CA PHE A 182 -3.06 -4.91 8.82
C PHE A 182 -2.18 -6.00 9.44
N HIS A 183 -1.00 -6.21 8.90
CA HIS A 183 -0.12 -7.31 9.28
C HIS A 183 1.35 -7.02 8.97
N GLN A 184 2.26 -7.89 9.43
CA GLN A 184 3.67 -7.81 9.03
C GLN A 184 3.84 -8.12 7.55
N ARG A 185 4.83 -7.48 6.91
CA ARG A 185 5.19 -7.77 5.52
C ARG A 185 5.60 -9.22 5.34
N ARG A 186 4.91 -9.94 4.48
CA ARG A 186 5.06 -11.39 4.27
C ARG A 186 6.09 -11.70 3.17
N LEU A 187 7.34 -11.31 3.37
CA LEU A 187 8.41 -11.49 2.37
C LEU A 187 8.77 -12.96 2.08
N GLY A 188 8.38 -13.89 2.94
CA GLY A 188 8.65 -15.33 2.79
C GLY A 188 7.67 -16.07 1.89
N GLN A 189 6.60 -15.42 1.44
CA GLN A 189 5.61 -16.05 0.56
C GLN A 189 6.18 -16.29 -0.83
N ARG A 190 5.60 -17.28 -1.54
CA ARG A 190 5.93 -17.52 -2.94
C ARG A 190 5.56 -16.29 -3.78
N PRO A 191 6.34 -15.98 -4.83
CA PRO A 191 5.95 -14.92 -5.76
C PRO A 191 4.56 -15.21 -6.34
N VAL A 192 3.71 -14.19 -6.38
CA VAL A 192 2.39 -14.28 -7.02
C VAL A 192 2.57 -14.43 -8.53
N ARG A 193 3.59 -13.75 -9.06
CA ARG A 193 3.92 -13.77 -10.49
C ARG A 193 5.43 -13.71 -10.69
N VAL A 194 5.90 -14.41 -11.73
CA VAL A 194 7.28 -14.34 -12.22
C VAL A 194 7.24 -13.79 -13.63
N PHE A 195 7.95 -12.69 -13.85
CA PHE A 195 8.11 -12.08 -15.17
C PHE A 195 9.45 -12.48 -15.76
N HIS A 196 9.45 -12.86 -17.02
CA HIS A 196 10.64 -13.28 -17.74
C HIS A 196 11.22 -12.11 -18.54
N TRP A 197 12.48 -11.75 -18.25
CA TRP A 197 13.27 -10.84 -19.05
C TRP A 197 14.09 -11.65 -20.05
N TYR A 198 13.77 -11.53 -21.33
CA TYR A 198 14.56 -12.00 -22.47
C TYR A 198 15.26 -13.37 -22.30
N THR A 199 14.54 -14.37 -21.86
CA THR A 199 15.10 -15.73 -21.67
C THR A 199 15.23 -16.53 -22.96
N ALA A 200 14.48 -16.13 -24.03
CA ALA A 200 14.57 -16.65 -25.39
C ALA A 200 13.91 -15.63 -26.36
N PRO A 201 14.18 -15.69 -27.69
CA PRO A 201 13.67 -14.72 -28.67
C PRO A 201 12.15 -14.52 -28.69
N GLU A 202 11.38 -15.46 -28.17
CA GLU A 202 9.90 -15.41 -28.15
C GLU A 202 9.32 -15.43 -26.72
N VAL A 203 10.18 -15.32 -25.70
CA VAL A 203 9.77 -15.42 -24.30
C VAL A 203 10.29 -14.21 -23.53
N GLY A 204 9.62 -13.08 -23.68
CA GLY A 204 9.91 -11.88 -22.91
C GLY A 204 8.60 -11.16 -22.60
N GLU A 205 8.28 -11.03 -21.33
CA GLU A 205 7.08 -10.30 -20.86
C GLU A 205 7.44 -8.89 -20.41
N VAL A 206 8.71 -8.64 -20.10
CA VAL A 206 9.20 -7.34 -19.64
C VAL A 206 9.71 -6.54 -20.83
N LEU A 207 9.09 -5.37 -21.06
CA LEU A 207 9.42 -4.47 -22.17
C LEU A 207 10.53 -3.48 -21.78
N ALA A 208 10.50 -3.02 -20.53
CA ALA A 208 11.51 -2.11 -19.98
C ALA A 208 11.68 -2.38 -18.50
N ILE A 209 12.90 -2.18 -18.00
CA ILE A 209 13.20 -2.31 -16.57
C ILE A 209 14.17 -1.20 -16.16
N ASN A 210 13.92 -0.59 -15.02
CA ASN A 210 14.83 0.35 -14.36
C ASN A 210 15.02 -0.08 -12.91
N ILE A 211 16.26 -0.08 -12.44
CA ILE A 211 16.61 -0.44 -11.09
C ILE A 211 17.34 0.73 -10.46
N GLU A 212 16.77 1.29 -9.40
CA GLU A 212 17.40 2.34 -8.61
C GLU A 212 17.83 1.77 -7.27
N ASN A 213 19.08 2.05 -6.90
CA ASN A 213 19.63 1.66 -5.60
C ASN A 213 20.13 2.90 -4.88
N ASP A 214 19.31 3.42 -3.96
CA ASP A 214 19.67 4.57 -3.13
C ASP A 214 19.80 4.15 -1.66
N VAL A 215 21.03 4.02 -1.22
CA VAL A 215 21.37 3.71 0.18
C VAL A 215 21.76 4.93 0.99
N THR A 216 22.04 6.06 0.33
CA THR A 216 22.59 7.25 0.97
C THR A 216 21.59 7.98 1.86
N ALA A 217 20.33 7.96 1.48
CA ALA A 217 19.23 8.60 2.19
C ALA A 217 18.61 7.74 3.32
N LYS A 218 19.11 6.52 3.54
CA LYS A 218 18.50 5.60 4.50
C LYS A 218 19.22 5.60 5.84
N PRO A 219 18.47 5.59 6.97
CA PRO A 219 19.10 5.55 8.28
C PRO A 219 19.79 4.21 8.54
N GLY A 220 20.99 4.24 9.09
CA GLY A 220 21.70 3.06 9.57
C GLY A 220 21.12 2.49 10.86
N ALA A 221 20.36 3.28 11.61
CA ALA A 221 19.58 2.87 12.77
C ALA A 221 18.39 3.82 12.97
N VAL A 222 17.36 3.33 13.62
CA VAL A 222 16.24 4.16 14.09
C VAL A 222 16.19 4.10 15.61
N ARG A 223 16.15 5.25 16.26
CA ARG A 223 16.05 5.36 17.70
C ARG A 223 14.74 6.02 18.10
N VAL A 224 13.98 5.34 18.95
CA VAL A 224 12.69 5.82 19.45
C VAL A 224 12.87 6.23 20.90
N ARG A 225 12.60 7.49 21.18
CA ARG A 225 12.71 8.08 22.52
C ARG A 225 11.35 8.55 23.01
N GLY A 226 11.06 8.27 24.27
CA GLY A 226 9.83 8.67 24.92
C GLY A 226 9.98 8.65 26.43
N ARG A 227 8.87 8.83 27.11
CA ARG A 227 8.78 8.69 28.56
C ARG A 227 7.50 7.94 28.88
N ASP A 228 7.63 6.90 29.69
CA ASP A 228 6.48 6.16 30.21
C ASP A 228 5.64 7.09 31.09
N PRO A 229 4.38 7.33 30.76
CA PRO A 229 3.53 8.26 31.51
C PRO A 229 3.17 7.76 32.91
N LEU A 230 3.22 6.44 33.15
CA LEU A 230 2.87 5.82 34.42
C LEU A 230 4.08 5.73 35.34
N THR A 231 5.19 5.20 34.87
CA THR A 231 6.39 4.98 35.68
C THR A 231 7.36 6.15 35.66
N ARG A 232 7.14 7.13 34.76
CA ARG A 232 8.01 8.30 34.52
C ARG A 232 9.44 7.93 34.11
N ARG A 233 9.69 6.69 33.70
CA ARG A 233 10.98 6.23 33.19
C ARG A 233 11.17 6.68 31.77
N ASP A 234 12.40 7.01 31.43
CA ASP A 234 12.76 7.32 30.06
C ASP A 234 12.81 6.04 29.24
N ILE A 235 12.24 6.09 28.05
CA ILE A 235 12.24 5.04 27.04
C ILE A 235 13.23 5.46 25.97
N ASP A 236 14.18 4.57 25.66
CA ASP A 236 15.21 4.82 24.64
C ASP A 236 15.53 3.49 23.95
N GLU A 237 14.84 3.21 22.86
CA GLU A 237 14.93 1.95 22.15
C GLU A 237 15.49 2.15 20.74
N ARG A 238 16.38 1.23 20.33
CA ARG A 238 17.08 1.28 19.05
C ARG A 238 16.74 0.07 18.19
N GLY A 239 16.31 0.33 16.94
CA GLY A 239 16.15 -0.66 15.88
C GLY A 239 17.32 -0.56 14.90
N SER A 240 18.08 -1.63 14.78
CA SER A 240 19.27 -1.69 13.91
C SER A 240 19.47 -3.05 13.24
N ASN A 241 18.66 -4.05 13.58
CA ASN A 241 18.78 -5.40 13.05
C ASN A 241 17.76 -5.63 11.92
N ALA A 242 18.26 -5.79 10.70
CA ALA A 242 17.46 -6.26 9.59
C ALA A 242 17.24 -7.76 9.71
N THR A 243 16.01 -8.20 9.60
CA THR A 243 15.66 -9.62 9.46
C THR A 243 15.65 -10.08 8.01
N THR A 244 16.19 -9.27 7.09
CA THR A 244 16.22 -9.58 5.67
C THR A 244 17.59 -10.13 5.26
N PRO A 245 17.66 -11.04 4.26
CA PRO A 245 18.93 -11.57 3.73
C PRO A 245 19.86 -10.49 3.16
N ARG A 246 19.35 -9.28 2.91
CA ARG A 246 20.14 -8.11 2.52
C ARG A 246 20.59 -7.36 3.77
N ASP A 247 21.37 -8.04 4.58
CA ASP A 247 21.96 -7.41 5.76
C ASP A 247 22.83 -6.22 5.37
N SER A 248 22.55 -5.14 6.05
CA SER A 248 23.33 -3.91 6.09
C SER A 248 23.64 -3.27 4.74
N LEU A 249 22.80 -2.36 4.39
CA LEU A 249 23.09 -1.29 3.46
C LEU A 249 23.91 -0.16 4.11
N ALA A 250 24.39 -0.39 5.33
CA ALA A 250 25.34 0.51 5.94
C ALA A 250 26.64 0.51 5.11
N PRO A 251 27.14 1.69 4.71
CA PRO A 251 28.37 1.77 3.96
C PRO A 251 29.51 1.09 4.73
N VAL A 252 30.25 0.27 4.02
CA VAL A 252 31.49 -0.33 4.51
C VAL A 252 32.57 0.72 4.36
N ILE A 253 33.18 1.15 5.46
CA ILE A 253 34.31 2.07 5.42
C ILE A 253 35.59 1.30 5.80
N GLU A 254 36.65 1.59 5.08
CA GLU A 254 37.97 1.15 5.47
C GLU A 254 38.46 2.07 6.59
N ILE A 255 38.67 1.50 7.76
CA ILE A 255 39.32 2.20 8.87
C ILE A 255 40.72 1.67 8.96
N VAL A 256 41.68 2.59 8.84
CA VAL A 256 43.09 2.29 9.11
C VAL A 256 43.31 2.50 10.62
N ASP A 257 43.73 1.48 11.29
CA ASP A 257 44.12 1.55 12.68
C ASP A 257 45.40 2.44 12.77
N PRO A 258 45.37 3.57 13.48
CA PRO A 258 46.50 4.50 13.51
C PRO A 258 47.72 3.93 14.23
N GLU A 259 47.60 2.91 15.09
CA GLU A 259 48.71 2.33 15.83
C GLU A 259 49.33 1.14 15.08
N THR A 260 48.54 0.35 14.38
CA THR A 260 49.01 -0.89 13.72
C THR A 260 49.13 -0.77 12.24
N GLY A 261 48.57 0.27 11.61
CA GLY A 261 48.49 0.44 10.16
C GLY A 261 47.60 -0.63 9.46
N SER A 262 46.94 -1.47 10.24
CA SER A 262 46.09 -2.53 9.68
C SER A 262 44.76 -1.96 9.14
N MET A 263 44.38 -2.37 7.95
CA MET A 263 43.06 -2.04 7.36
C MET A 263 42.00 -2.96 7.95
N ARG A 264 40.95 -2.37 8.49
CA ARG A 264 39.76 -3.06 8.96
C ARG A 264 38.55 -2.51 8.23
N LEU A 265 37.78 -3.40 7.65
CA LEU A 265 36.47 -3.04 7.10
C LEU A 265 35.43 -2.95 8.23
N GLU A 266 34.95 -1.77 8.50
CA GLU A 266 33.90 -1.56 9.47
C GLU A 266 32.63 -1.03 8.80
N ARG A 267 31.52 -1.69 9.08
CA ARG A 267 30.21 -1.18 8.67
C ARG A 267 29.79 -0.09 9.66
N ARG A 268 29.80 1.14 9.21
CA ARG A 268 29.44 2.29 10.02
C ARG A 268 28.01 2.70 9.76
N ASN A 269 27.20 2.78 10.82
CA ASN A 269 25.91 3.44 10.76
C ASN A 269 26.13 4.94 10.62
N VAL A 270 26.03 5.45 9.41
CA VAL A 270 26.37 6.85 9.10
C VAL A 270 25.29 7.81 9.60
N SER A 271 24.05 7.35 9.74
CA SER A 271 22.95 8.17 10.23
C SER A 271 22.05 7.41 11.19
N GLU A 272 21.66 8.07 12.25
CA GLU A 272 20.68 7.58 13.21
C GLU A 272 19.45 8.50 13.16
N GLU A 273 18.30 7.95 12.84
CA GLU A 273 17.05 8.68 12.88
C GLU A 273 16.47 8.61 14.29
N VAL A 274 16.38 9.75 14.96
CA VAL A 274 15.78 9.83 16.30
C VAL A 274 14.33 10.30 16.17
N ARG A 275 13.40 9.52 16.71
CA ARG A 275 11.97 9.83 16.71
C ARG A 275 11.42 9.92 18.13
N PRO A 276 10.72 11.01 18.46
CA PRO A 276 9.92 11.04 19.66
C PRO A 276 8.72 10.11 19.51
N SER A 277 8.43 9.31 20.52
CA SER A 277 7.27 8.45 20.54
C SER A 277 6.45 8.66 21.81
N PRO A 278 5.13 8.73 21.71
CA PRO A 278 4.23 8.74 22.86
C PRO A 278 3.98 7.33 23.41
N GLU A 279 4.81 6.34 23.05
CA GLU A 279 4.60 4.95 23.48
C GLU A 279 4.70 4.81 24.99
N ALA A 280 3.77 4.02 25.55
CA ALA A 280 3.67 3.80 26.98
C ALA A 280 4.62 2.73 27.52
N SER A 281 5.30 1.97 26.62
CA SER A 281 6.18 0.89 27.04
C SER A 281 7.44 0.80 26.18
N ALA A 282 8.52 0.29 26.78
CA ALA A 282 9.77 0.00 26.07
C ALA A 282 9.56 -1.06 24.97
N GLY A 283 8.66 -2.04 25.20
CA GLY A 283 8.32 -3.05 24.21
C GLY A 283 7.68 -2.46 22.97
N ALA A 284 6.71 -1.55 23.12
CA ALA A 284 6.08 -0.84 22.03
C ALA A 284 7.07 0.05 21.27
N ALA A 285 7.92 0.79 21.98
CA ALA A 285 8.95 1.62 21.39
C ALA A 285 9.98 0.80 20.58
N ARG A 286 10.36 -0.38 21.07
CA ARG A 286 11.25 -1.30 20.35
C ARG A 286 10.59 -1.83 19.07
N ARG A 287 9.30 -2.20 19.10
CA ARG A 287 8.56 -2.62 17.89
C ARG A 287 8.52 -1.49 16.87
N GLU A 288 8.23 -0.27 17.30
CA GLU A 288 8.25 0.90 16.42
C GLU A 288 9.64 1.13 15.82
N ALA A 289 10.71 1.11 16.61
CA ALA A 289 12.08 1.31 16.13
C ALA A 289 12.47 0.24 15.09
N ASN A 290 12.20 -1.03 15.39
CA ASN A 290 12.48 -2.13 14.47
C ASN A 290 11.62 -2.08 13.20
N GLY A 291 10.35 -1.73 13.33
CA GLY A 291 9.42 -1.61 12.20
C GLY A 291 9.84 -0.50 11.24
N ARG A 292 10.18 0.68 11.78
CA ARG A 292 10.69 1.81 10.99
C ARG A 292 12.01 1.48 10.29
N TYR A 293 12.93 0.85 11.02
CA TYR A 293 14.21 0.44 10.44
C TYR A 293 14.01 -0.57 9.30
N ARG A 294 13.22 -1.62 9.51
CA ARG A 294 12.90 -2.61 8.46
C ARG A 294 12.27 -1.95 7.24
N ARG A 295 11.29 -1.07 7.45
CA ARG A 295 10.64 -0.35 6.34
C ARG A 295 11.63 0.50 5.54
N ALA A 296 12.57 1.19 6.20
CA ALA A 296 13.62 1.94 5.53
C ALA A 296 14.53 1.03 4.68
N GLN A 297 14.84 -0.17 5.18
CA GLN A 297 15.66 -1.13 4.46
C GLN A 297 14.95 -1.71 3.22
N HIS A 298 13.63 -1.91 3.26
CA HIS A 298 12.87 -2.42 2.11
C HIS A 298 12.80 -1.46 0.93
N THR A 299 12.99 -0.17 1.16
CA THR A 299 12.92 0.86 0.10
C THR A 299 14.29 1.28 -0.44
N THR A 300 15.33 0.51 -0.22
CA THR A 300 16.69 0.83 -0.71
C THR A 300 16.92 0.48 -2.16
N VAL A 301 16.18 -0.48 -2.67
CA VAL A 301 16.18 -0.85 -4.10
C VAL A 301 14.76 -0.69 -4.60
N GLU A 302 14.59 0.17 -5.58
CA GLU A 302 13.34 0.35 -6.31
C GLU A 302 13.49 -0.21 -7.72
N LEU A 303 12.56 -1.07 -8.11
CA LEU A 303 12.51 -1.65 -9.42
C LEU A 303 11.23 -1.17 -10.11
N THR A 304 11.39 -0.51 -11.26
CA THR A 304 10.30 -0.13 -12.13
C THR A 304 10.38 -0.93 -13.41
N ALA A 305 9.30 -1.61 -13.77
CA ALA A 305 9.26 -2.39 -15.00
C ALA A 305 7.97 -2.10 -15.78
N THR A 306 8.11 -2.07 -17.12
CA THR A 306 6.98 -2.09 -18.04
C THR A 306 6.84 -3.51 -18.56
N VAL A 307 5.68 -4.11 -18.34
CA VAL A 307 5.40 -5.50 -18.74
C VAL A 307 4.21 -5.56 -19.68
N LEU A 308 4.08 -6.64 -20.42
CA LEU A 308 2.86 -6.92 -21.19
C LEU A 308 1.67 -7.02 -20.23
N GLY A 309 0.53 -6.44 -20.63
CA GLY A 309 -0.67 -6.42 -19.81
C GLY A 309 -1.11 -7.81 -19.37
N GLU A 310 -1.45 -7.96 -18.12
CA GLU A 310 -2.01 -9.17 -17.52
C GLU A 310 -3.19 -8.83 -16.63
N ALA A 311 -4.11 -9.79 -16.49
CA ALA A 311 -5.14 -9.75 -15.47
C ALA A 311 -4.53 -10.14 -14.11
N ILE A 312 -3.73 -9.25 -13.53
CA ILE A 312 -3.18 -9.47 -12.18
C ILE A 312 -4.21 -8.93 -11.19
N SER A 313 -4.63 -9.79 -10.27
CA SER A 313 -5.27 -9.33 -9.05
C SER A 313 -4.18 -8.61 -8.26
N GLY A 314 -4.34 -7.29 -8.02
CA GLY A 314 -3.34 -6.44 -7.35
C GLY A 314 -3.09 -6.86 -5.90
N GLN A 315 -2.64 -8.08 -5.69
CA GLN A 315 -2.10 -8.48 -4.40
C GLN A 315 -0.68 -7.96 -4.29
N PRO A 316 -0.33 -7.25 -3.21
CA PRO A 316 1.05 -6.92 -2.93
C PRO A 316 1.81 -8.22 -2.80
N GLY A 317 2.50 -8.58 -3.85
CA GLY A 317 3.23 -9.83 -3.97
C GLY A 317 4.72 -9.59 -4.14
N LYS A 318 5.51 -10.60 -3.77
CA LYS A 318 6.92 -10.64 -4.07
C LYS A 318 7.08 -10.85 -5.58
N VAL A 319 7.65 -9.86 -6.27
CA VAL A 319 8.12 -10.01 -7.65
C VAL A 319 9.56 -10.51 -7.59
N SER A 320 9.86 -11.59 -8.28
CA SER A 320 11.22 -12.15 -8.39
C SER A 320 11.72 -12.09 -9.81
#